data_6c77a075fd71a95589c525757897135d
#
_entry.id   6c77a075fd71a95589c525757897135d
#
_cell.length_a   1.000
_cell.length_b   1.000
_cell.length_c   1.000
_cell.angle_alpha   90.00
_cell.angle_beta   90.00
_cell.angle_gamma   90.00
#
_symmetry.space_group_name_H-M   'P 1'
#
loop_
_entity.id
_entity.type
_entity.pdbx_description
1 polymer ?
#
loop_
_entity_poly.entity_id
_entity_poly.type
_entity_poly.pdbx_seq_one_letter_code
_entity_poly.pdbx_strand_id
1 'polypeptide(L)'
;MDFKPANNIQDLQYFGEFGGVNPSISDSSTYTFLSAKTMFDTFEGNADGCYLYSRHSTPSNLYLGEALAAMEGTETANVTASGMGAITGVILELCK
;
A
#
# COMPACT_ATOMS: atom_id res chain seq x y z
N MET A 1 -0.68 12.08 -24.03
CA MET A 1 -0.24 12.71 -22.77
C MET A 1 1.12 12.18 -22.40
N ASP A 2 2.07 13.05 -22.13
CA ASP A 2 3.42 12.63 -21.77
C ASP A 2 3.45 12.04 -20.37
N PHE A 3 4.04 10.87 -20.24
CA PHE A 3 4.24 10.22 -18.94
C PHE A 3 5.40 10.91 -18.22
N LYS A 4 5.11 11.45 -17.03
CA LYS A 4 6.10 12.16 -16.21
C LYS A 4 6.10 11.60 -14.79
N PRO A 5 7.00 10.66 -14.47
CA PRO A 5 7.00 9.98 -13.16
C PRO A 5 7.01 10.92 -11.96
N ALA A 6 7.82 11.98 -12.02
CA ALA A 6 7.92 12.92 -10.90
C ALA A 6 6.59 13.63 -10.63
N ASN A 7 5.87 14.03 -11.69
CA ASN A 7 4.56 14.65 -11.55
C ASN A 7 3.53 13.65 -11.01
N ASN A 8 3.57 12.41 -11.47
CA ASN A 8 2.64 11.39 -11.02
C ASN A 8 2.77 11.14 -9.52
N ILE A 9 4.00 11.12 -9.00
CA ILE A 9 4.21 10.96 -7.55
C ILE A 9 3.64 12.15 -6.78
N GLN A 10 3.87 13.37 -7.24
CA GLN A 10 3.33 14.57 -6.59
C GLN A 10 1.81 14.56 -6.57
N ASP A 11 1.19 14.09 -7.65
CA ASP A 11 -0.26 14.07 -7.79
C ASP A 11 -0.94 13.06 -6.86
N LEU A 12 -0.21 12.11 -6.27
CA LEU A 12 -0.77 11.21 -5.27
C LEU A 12 -1.25 11.94 -4.01
N GLN A 13 -0.63 13.06 -3.67
CA GLN A 13 -1.03 13.93 -2.55
C GLN A 13 -1.19 13.19 -1.23
N TYR A 14 -0.23 12.34 -0.91
CA TYR A 14 -0.19 11.70 0.40
C TYR A 14 0.38 12.68 1.43
N PHE A 15 -0.37 12.90 2.48
CA PHE A 15 0.06 13.79 3.55
C PHE A 15 0.25 13.00 4.85
N GLY A 16 1.25 13.37 5.62
CA GLY A 16 1.50 12.78 6.92
C GLY A 16 0.57 13.35 7.99
N GLU A 17 0.76 12.89 9.21
CA GLU A 17 0.01 13.40 10.35
C GLU A 17 0.23 14.90 10.51
N PHE A 18 -0.78 15.58 11.02
CA PHE A 18 -0.75 17.02 11.29
C PHE A 18 -0.42 17.87 10.05
N GLY A 19 -0.77 17.36 8.87
CA GLY A 19 -0.55 18.10 7.63
C GLY A 19 0.88 18.05 7.10
N GLY A 20 1.69 17.12 7.58
CA GLY A 20 3.04 16.94 7.07
C GLY A 20 3.06 16.61 5.58
N VAL A 21 4.05 17.13 4.87
CA VAL A 21 4.15 16.92 3.42
C VAL A 21 4.44 15.47 3.09
N ASN A 22 5.28 14.81 3.89
CA ASN A 22 5.62 13.41 3.68
C ASN A 22 4.63 12.50 4.39
N PRO A 23 4.29 11.33 3.80
CA PRO A 23 3.48 10.35 4.51
C PRO A 23 4.20 9.87 5.76
N SER A 24 3.41 9.54 6.79
CA SER A 24 3.96 9.02 8.04
C SER A 24 4.51 7.61 7.86
N ILE A 25 5.54 7.28 8.63
CA ILE A 25 6.05 5.91 8.68
C ILE A 25 5.25 5.17 9.75
N SER A 26 4.53 4.12 9.35
CA SER A 26 3.74 3.33 10.28
C SER A 26 4.60 2.22 10.87
N ASP A 27 4.84 2.28 12.19
CA ASP A 27 5.66 1.32 12.91
C ASP A 27 4.81 0.38 13.77
N SER A 28 3.56 0.17 13.39
CA SER A 28 2.68 -0.75 14.11
C SER A 28 2.59 -2.10 13.41
N SER A 29 2.64 -3.17 14.21
CA SER A 29 2.39 -4.52 13.70
C SER A 29 0.91 -4.89 13.77
N THR A 30 0.19 -4.33 14.73
CA THR A 30 -1.25 -4.58 14.89
C THR A 30 -2.00 -3.26 14.87
N TYR A 31 -3.32 -3.32 14.65
CA TYR A 31 -4.16 -2.14 14.50
C TYR A 31 -5.44 -2.31 15.30
N THR A 32 -6.00 -1.18 15.75
CA THR A 32 -7.24 -1.19 16.53
C THR A 32 -8.44 -1.00 15.63
N PHE A 33 -9.60 -1.41 16.13
CA PHE A 33 -10.88 -1.25 15.45
C PHE A 33 -11.83 -0.48 16.35
N LEU A 34 -12.60 0.43 15.75
CA LEU A 34 -13.56 1.23 16.49
C LEU A 34 -14.82 0.45 16.82
N SER A 35 -15.13 -0.61 16.09
CA SER A 35 -16.30 -1.44 16.30
C SER A 35 -16.08 -2.85 15.80
N ALA A 36 -16.91 -3.79 16.26
CA ALA A 36 -16.85 -5.16 15.78
C ALA A 36 -17.19 -5.24 14.29
N LYS A 37 -18.07 -4.38 13.79
CA LYS A 37 -18.40 -4.34 12.38
C LYS A 37 -17.19 -3.94 11.54
N THR A 38 -16.44 -2.92 11.98
CA THR A 38 -15.23 -2.50 11.28
C THR A 38 -14.20 -3.62 11.23
N MET A 39 -14.04 -4.36 12.34
CA MET A 39 -13.13 -5.50 12.37
C MET A 39 -13.56 -6.57 11.37
N PHE A 40 -14.85 -6.92 11.35
CA PHE A 40 -15.38 -7.90 10.40
C PHE A 40 -15.14 -7.44 8.95
N ASP A 41 -15.47 -6.19 8.63
CA ASP A 41 -15.29 -5.65 7.29
C ASP A 41 -13.82 -5.64 6.87
N THR A 42 -12.90 -5.39 7.80
CA THR A 42 -11.46 -5.42 7.53
C THR A 42 -11.01 -6.85 7.20
N PHE A 43 -11.48 -7.86 7.94
CA PHE A 43 -11.16 -9.26 7.63
C PHE A 43 -11.68 -9.67 6.26
N GLU A 44 -12.83 -9.14 5.84
CA GLU A 44 -13.42 -9.44 4.54
C GLU A 44 -12.81 -8.60 3.39
N GLY A 45 -11.92 -7.66 3.71
CA GLY A 45 -11.30 -6.80 2.72
C GLY A 45 -12.20 -5.66 2.24
N ASN A 46 -13.25 -5.34 3.00
CA ASN A 46 -14.25 -4.34 2.60
C ASN A 46 -14.14 -3.01 3.34
N ALA A 47 -13.08 -2.81 4.13
CA ALA A 47 -12.90 -1.58 4.90
C ALA A 47 -11.67 -0.83 4.42
N ASP A 48 -11.86 0.15 3.55
CA ASP A 48 -10.78 0.99 3.06
C ASP A 48 -10.18 1.82 4.20
N GLY A 49 -8.86 1.96 4.19
CA GLY A 49 -8.16 2.72 5.22
C GLY A 49 -8.03 2.02 6.55
N CYS A 50 -8.48 0.78 6.65
CA CYS A 50 -8.35 -0.04 7.84
C CYS A 50 -7.33 -1.15 7.63
N TYR A 51 -6.56 -1.44 8.65
CA TYR A 51 -5.48 -2.42 8.57
C TYR A 51 -5.67 -3.46 9.67
N LEU A 52 -5.21 -4.67 9.39
CA LEU A 52 -5.39 -5.79 10.30
C LEU A 52 -4.08 -6.14 11.00
N TYR A 53 -3.05 -6.35 10.21
CA TYR A 53 -1.76 -6.79 10.72
C TYR A 53 -0.68 -6.47 9.68
N SER A 54 0.51 -6.11 10.14
CA SER A 54 1.57 -5.62 9.25
C SER A 54 1.99 -6.63 8.17
N ARG A 55 1.83 -7.93 8.43
CA ARG A 55 2.13 -8.94 7.42
C ARG A 55 1.22 -8.86 6.22
N HIS A 56 -0.04 -8.44 6.42
CA HIS A 56 -0.98 -8.24 5.31
C HIS A 56 -0.72 -6.95 4.56
N SER A 57 -0.69 -5.85 5.29
CA SER A 57 -0.39 -4.55 4.71
C SER A 57 -0.21 -3.50 5.81
N THR A 58 0.49 -2.45 5.48
CA THR A 58 0.63 -1.26 6.33
C THR A 58 0.42 -0.02 5.46
N PRO A 59 0.07 1.12 6.06
CA PRO A 59 -0.01 2.36 5.28
C PRO A 59 1.28 2.69 4.54
N SER A 60 2.43 2.43 5.15
CA SER A 60 3.74 2.69 4.54
C SER A 60 3.97 1.84 3.29
N ASN A 61 3.64 0.55 3.35
CA ASN A 61 3.80 -0.35 2.20
C ASN A 61 2.82 0.00 1.08
N LEU A 62 1.59 0.37 1.42
CA LEU A 62 0.61 0.78 0.43
C LEU A 62 1.07 2.06 -0.29
N TYR A 63 1.54 3.05 0.46
CA TYR A 63 2.05 4.27 -0.15
C TYR A 63 3.24 3.97 -1.06
N LEU A 64 4.20 3.15 -0.60
CA LEU A 64 5.36 2.79 -1.42
C LEU A 64 4.93 2.10 -2.72
N GLY A 65 3.99 1.17 -2.64
CA GLY A 65 3.46 0.49 -3.83
C GLY A 65 2.80 1.48 -4.79
N GLU A 66 1.97 2.38 -4.28
CA GLU A 66 1.31 3.39 -5.12
C GLU A 66 2.31 4.36 -5.75
N ALA A 67 3.34 4.76 -5.01
CA ALA A 67 4.37 5.64 -5.53
C ALA A 67 5.17 4.95 -6.65
N LEU A 68 5.52 3.68 -6.48
CA LEU A 68 6.23 2.91 -7.51
C LEU A 68 5.35 2.70 -8.73
N ALA A 69 4.05 2.39 -8.53
CA ALA A 69 3.11 2.26 -9.64
C ALA A 69 3.00 3.56 -10.43
N ALA A 70 2.96 4.69 -9.73
CA ALA A 70 2.90 6.01 -10.38
C ALA A 70 4.17 6.29 -11.18
N MET A 71 5.34 5.92 -10.65
CA MET A 71 6.61 6.11 -11.34
C MET A 71 6.72 5.24 -12.60
N GLU A 72 6.20 4.02 -12.54
CA GLU A 72 6.28 3.06 -13.64
C GLU A 72 5.10 3.17 -14.61
N GLY A 73 4.07 3.92 -14.27
CA GLY A 73 2.88 4.04 -15.11
C GLY A 73 2.01 2.80 -15.10
N THR A 74 2.03 2.02 -14.01
CA THR A 74 1.23 0.80 -13.87
C THR A 74 0.02 1.05 -13.00
N GLU A 75 -0.95 0.13 -13.04
CA GLU A 75 -2.18 0.26 -12.24
C GLU A 75 -1.93 0.11 -10.76
N THR A 76 -1.03 -0.79 -10.41
CA THR A 76 -0.74 -1.11 -9.01
C THR A 76 0.67 -1.68 -8.89
N ALA A 77 1.14 -1.79 -7.67
CA ALA A 77 2.41 -2.44 -7.36
C ALA A 77 2.31 -3.09 -5.99
N ASN A 78 2.99 -4.21 -5.82
CA ASN A 78 3.11 -4.89 -4.54
C ASN A 78 4.55 -4.82 -4.06
N VAL A 79 4.71 -4.56 -2.77
CA VAL A 79 6.02 -4.46 -2.14
C VAL A 79 6.28 -5.77 -1.39
N THR A 80 7.45 -6.35 -1.63
CA THR A 80 7.88 -7.57 -0.96
C THR A 80 9.19 -7.34 -0.21
N ALA A 81 9.51 -8.22 0.72
CA ALA A 81 10.72 -8.08 1.53
C ALA A 81 12.00 -8.46 0.80
N SER A 82 11.90 -9.07 -0.39
CA SER A 82 13.06 -9.51 -1.17
C SER A 82 12.73 -9.54 -2.66
N GLY A 83 13.77 -9.43 -3.49
CA GLY A 83 13.62 -9.57 -4.93
C GLY A 83 13.10 -10.95 -5.33
N MET A 84 13.57 -12.01 -4.66
CA MET A 84 13.09 -13.35 -4.93
C MET A 84 11.62 -13.52 -4.55
N GLY A 85 11.16 -12.85 -3.49
CA GLY A 85 9.75 -12.83 -3.13
C GLY A 85 8.89 -12.23 -4.24
N ALA A 86 9.36 -11.15 -4.85
CA ALA A 86 8.67 -10.52 -5.96
C ALA A 86 8.61 -11.46 -7.18
N ILE A 87 9.72 -12.08 -7.54
CA ILE A 87 9.79 -13.01 -8.68
C ILE A 87 8.89 -14.22 -8.45
N THR A 88 8.97 -14.81 -7.26
CA THR A 88 8.17 -15.99 -6.90
C THR A 88 6.67 -15.66 -6.94
N GLY A 89 6.29 -14.51 -6.43
CA GLY A 89 4.89 -14.08 -6.45
C GLY A 89 4.33 -13.99 -7.86
N VAL A 90 5.10 -13.42 -8.79
CA VAL A 90 4.69 -13.33 -10.19
C VAL A 90 4.53 -14.73 -10.81
N ILE A 91 5.49 -15.61 -10.58
CA ILE A 91 5.45 -16.97 -11.12
C ILE A 91 4.24 -17.73 -10.59
N LEU A 92 3.98 -17.65 -9.28
CA LEU A 92 2.86 -18.36 -8.67
C LEU A 92 1.52 -17.85 -9.18
N GLU A 93 1.42 -16.55 -9.48
CA GLU A 93 0.16 -15.99 -9.98
C GLU A 93 -0.08 -16.28 -11.45
N LEU A 94 0.95 -16.18 -12.27
CA LEU A 94 0.79 -16.29 -13.73
C LEU A 94 0.96 -17.72 -14.26
N CYS A 95 1.73 -18.56 -13.59
CA CYS A 95 2.00 -19.92 -14.03
C CYS A 95 1.16 -20.91 -13.24
N LYS A 96 0.01 -21.26 -13.77
CA LYS A 96 -0.93 -22.18 -13.11
C LYS A 96 -1.03 -23.49 -13.86
#